data_0b1c18f239cc7e67fbd3c8388ecba123
#
_entry.id   0b1c18f239cc7e67fbd3c8388ecba123
#
_cell.length_a   1.000
_cell.length_b   1.000
_cell.length_c   1.000
_cell.angle_alpha   90.00
_cell.angle_beta   90.00
_cell.angle_gamma   90.00
#
_symmetry.space_group_name_H-M   'P 1'
#
loop_
_entity.id
_entity.type
_entity.pdbx_description
1 polymer ?
#
loop_
_entity_poly.entity_id
_entity_poly.type
_entity_poly.pdbx_seq_one_letter_code
_entity_poly.pdbx_strand_id
1 'polypeptide(L)'
;MKRNRITFLIAELILIAIAGIFINRIFREDNPQKRVAVILPDSGNTRWEGLVNGLKQSAQVNNIHLIICNTDEIVSADDEKELIDEQLENDVDAFIICPAPGTDTKDMLASMQAEKETFVLITEDAYMTDDTESTGFVTIKPDNYQIGYTLGRQIIKNDTDKPDGKKVGVIVGRAETEASVSRVKGLTDAFAGYNCELVWTYNQNSGKDTCKAVDSLEAVDYIAAMDTEALDTLGENAENGYYKGAEIYGVGTSMKSVALLDYNKIKCLVVPDGYSIGYESVNEIAKELGRPLYTLKSHEEAIRVIYKDDLFSEETERFLYSYE
;
A
#
# COMPACT_ATOMS: atom_id res chain seq x y z
N MET A 1 -61.80 14.28 -39.86
CA MET A 1 -60.86 13.25 -40.36
C MET A 1 -59.34 13.65 -40.27
N LYS A 2 -58.95 14.88 -40.59
CA LYS A 2 -57.49 15.28 -40.53
C LYS A 2 -56.86 15.22 -39.09
N ARG A 3 -57.62 15.53 -38.06
CA ARG A 3 -57.11 15.56 -36.64
C ARG A 3 -56.75 14.16 -36.14
N ASN A 4 -57.47 13.13 -36.51
CA ASN A 4 -57.16 11.75 -36.09
C ASN A 4 -55.93 11.17 -36.81
N ARG A 5 -55.61 11.65 -38.02
CA ARG A 5 -54.42 11.23 -38.75
C ARG A 5 -53.15 11.82 -38.14
N ILE A 6 -53.21 13.08 -37.65
CA ILE A 6 -52.07 13.74 -37.01
C ILE A 6 -51.77 13.07 -35.63
N THR A 7 -52.81 12.79 -34.83
CA THR A 7 -52.62 12.06 -33.55
C THR A 7 -52.10 10.65 -33.77
N PHE A 8 -52.50 9.95 -34.83
CA PHE A 8 -51.96 8.64 -35.14
C PHE A 8 -50.48 8.70 -35.54
N LEU A 9 -50.07 9.65 -36.39
CA LEU A 9 -48.66 9.86 -36.76
C LEU A 9 -47.75 10.24 -35.58
N ILE A 10 -48.27 11.03 -34.66
CA ILE A 10 -47.51 11.39 -33.43
C ILE A 10 -47.34 10.15 -32.53
N ALA A 11 -48.36 9.34 -32.36
CA ALA A 11 -48.29 8.10 -31.59
C ALA A 11 -47.30 7.09 -32.21
N GLU A 12 -47.29 6.97 -33.53
CA GLU A 12 -46.36 6.12 -34.27
C GLU A 12 -44.90 6.60 -34.14
N LEU A 13 -44.65 7.91 -34.21
CA LEU A 13 -43.33 8.49 -33.96
C LEU A 13 -42.82 8.26 -32.55
N ILE A 14 -43.71 8.38 -31.55
CA ILE A 14 -43.37 8.10 -30.14
C ILE A 14 -43.04 6.61 -29.97
N LEU A 15 -43.80 5.72 -30.60
CA LEU A 15 -43.55 4.27 -30.55
C LEU A 15 -42.19 3.91 -31.18
N ILE A 16 -41.87 4.51 -32.35
CA ILE A 16 -40.56 4.34 -33.00
C ILE A 16 -39.42 4.88 -32.14
N ALA A 17 -39.60 6.03 -31.51
CA ALA A 17 -38.60 6.58 -30.59
C ALA A 17 -38.39 5.68 -29.37
N ILE A 18 -39.46 5.18 -28.77
CA ILE A 18 -39.41 4.21 -27.65
C ILE A 18 -38.73 2.92 -28.09
N ALA A 19 -39.12 2.37 -29.25
CA ALA A 19 -38.48 1.17 -29.81
C ALA A 19 -36.99 1.39 -30.10
N GLY A 20 -36.60 2.56 -30.61
CA GLY A 20 -35.19 2.95 -30.80
C GLY A 20 -34.41 3.02 -29.50
N ILE A 21 -35.03 3.56 -28.44
CA ILE A 21 -34.43 3.58 -27.09
C ILE A 21 -34.26 2.15 -26.51
N PHE A 22 -35.28 1.30 -26.67
CA PHE A 22 -35.22 -0.10 -26.25
C PHE A 22 -34.19 -0.91 -27.05
N ILE A 23 -34.17 -0.75 -28.38
CA ILE A 23 -33.17 -1.36 -29.24
C ILE A 23 -31.77 -0.92 -28.85
N ASN A 24 -31.53 0.38 -28.66
CA ASN A 24 -30.25 0.91 -28.21
C ASN A 24 -29.87 0.42 -26.79
N ARG A 25 -30.84 0.11 -25.95
CA ARG A 25 -30.61 -0.45 -24.61
C ARG A 25 -30.35 -1.96 -24.63
N ILE A 26 -30.95 -2.71 -25.56
CA ILE A 26 -30.77 -4.16 -25.77
C ILE A 26 -29.49 -4.45 -26.56
N PHE A 27 -29.15 -3.59 -27.54
CA PHE A 27 -27.92 -3.68 -28.33
C PHE A 27 -26.79 -2.75 -27.81
N ARG A 28 -26.98 -2.11 -26.66
CA ARG A 28 -25.80 -1.66 -25.92
C ARG A 28 -25.06 -2.95 -25.58
N GLU A 29 -24.07 -3.26 -26.41
CA GLU A 29 -23.02 -4.20 -25.98
C GLU A 29 -22.68 -3.82 -24.57
N ASP A 30 -22.83 -4.75 -23.61
CA ASP A 30 -22.21 -4.61 -22.32
C ASP A 30 -20.74 -4.35 -22.65
N ASN A 31 -20.30 -3.10 -22.51
CA ASN A 31 -18.89 -2.78 -22.68
C ASN A 31 -18.17 -3.77 -21.76
N PRO A 32 -17.35 -4.67 -22.31
CA PRO A 32 -16.70 -5.68 -21.49
C PRO A 32 -16.03 -4.94 -20.33
N GLN A 33 -16.21 -5.46 -19.12
CA GLN A 33 -15.58 -4.87 -17.95
C GLN A 33 -14.09 -4.73 -18.24
N LYS A 34 -13.54 -3.56 -17.94
CA LYS A 34 -12.10 -3.35 -18.00
C LYS A 34 -11.42 -4.24 -16.98
N ARG A 35 -10.35 -4.88 -17.38
CA ARG A 35 -9.60 -5.85 -16.58
C ARG A 35 -8.36 -5.18 -15.99
N VAL A 36 -8.24 -5.21 -14.69
CA VAL A 36 -7.11 -4.59 -13.97
C VAL A 36 -6.41 -5.67 -13.13
N ALA A 37 -5.13 -5.89 -13.41
CA ALA A 37 -4.30 -6.80 -12.65
C ALA A 37 -3.65 -6.07 -11.47
N VAL A 38 -3.60 -6.74 -10.32
CA VAL A 38 -2.94 -6.27 -9.11
C VAL A 38 -1.79 -7.20 -8.78
N ILE A 39 -0.58 -6.65 -8.72
CA ILE A 39 0.65 -7.38 -8.41
C ILE A 39 1.15 -6.92 -7.05
N LEU A 40 1.10 -7.82 -6.07
CA LEU A 40 1.53 -7.62 -4.69
C LEU A 40 2.51 -8.73 -4.31
N PRO A 41 3.63 -8.44 -3.64
CA PRO A 41 4.49 -9.49 -3.10
C PRO A 41 3.78 -10.22 -1.96
N ASP A 42 3.83 -11.56 -1.97
CA ASP A 42 3.12 -12.41 -1.01
C ASP A 42 1.65 -11.99 -0.85
N SER A 43 0.91 -12.06 -1.97
CA SER A 43 -0.46 -11.51 -2.09
C SER A 43 -1.46 -12.12 -1.11
N GLY A 44 -1.19 -13.29 -0.55
CA GLY A 44 -1.98 -13.95 0.49
C GLY A 44 -1.75 -13.42 1.91
N ASN A 45 -0.79 -12.52 2.11
CA ASN A 45 -0.43 -12.01 3.43
C ASN A 45 -1.50 -11.06 3.99
N THR A 46 -1.80 -11.21 5.28
CA THR A 46 -2.81 -10.39 5.98
C THR A 46 -2.45 -8.90 6.04
N ARG A 47 -1.19 -8.52 5.81
CA ARG A 47 -0.78 -7.12 5.69
C ARG A 47 -1.51 -6.35 4.58
N TRP A 48 -2.00 -7.07 3.58
CA TRP A 48 -2.72 -6.49 2.43
C TRP A 48 -4.23 -6.39 2.61
N GLU A 49 -4.79 -6.90 3.72
CA GLU A 49 -6.24 -7.03 3.89
C GLU A 49 -6.98 -5.69 3.68
N GLY A 50 -6.54 -4.62 4.33
CA GLY A 50 -7.12 -3.29 4.15
C GLY A 50 -7.03 -2.79 2.71
N LEU A 51 -5.87 -2.92 2.09
CA LEU A 51 -5.64 -2.52 0.70
C LEU A 51 -6.52 -3.32 -0.26
N VAL A 52 -6.57 -4.63 -0.11
CA VAL A 52 -7.40 -5.52 -0.95
C VAL A 52 -8.89 -5.19 -0.81
N ASN A 53 -9.36 -4.83 0.37
CA ASN A 53 -10.74 -4.41 0.57
C ASN A 53 -11.03 -3.09 -0.16
N GLY A 54 -10.13 -2.11 -0.09
CA GLY A 54 -10.23 -0.86 -0.86
C GLY A 54 -10.26 -1.11 -2.37
N LEU A 55 -9.35 -1.94 -2.89
CA LEU A 55 -9.32 -2.36 -4.30
C LEU A 55 -10.66 -2.97 -4.73
N LYS A 56 -11.19 -3.94 -3.99
CA LYS A 56 -12.47 -4.62 -4.30
C LYS A 56 -13.64 -3.66 -4.28
N GLN A 57 -13.72 -2.79 -3.27
CA GLN A 57 -14.80 -1.81 -3.15
C GLN A 57 -14.80 -0.84 -4.34
N SER A 58 -13.64 -0.30 -4.68
CA SER A 58 -13.51 0.62 -5.82
C SER A 58 -13.77 -0.08 -7.15
N ALA A 59 -13.33 -1.33 -7.32
CA ALA A 59 -13.60 -2.13 -8.51
C ALA A 59 -15.11 -2.35 -8.71
N GLN A 60 -15.83 -2.65 -7.64
CA GLN A 60 -17.29 -2.80 -7.68
C GLN A 60 -17.98 -1.48 -8.08
N VAL A 61 -17.58 -0.35 -7.49
CA VAL A 61 -18.16 0.97 -7.80
C VAL A 61 -17.90 1.39 -9.25
N ASN A 62 -16.72 1.09 -9.77
CA ASN A 62 -16.27 1.52 -11.10
C ASN A 62 -16.54 0.45 -12.19
N ASN A 63 -17.20 -0.66 -11.87
CA ASN A 63 -17.45 -1.77 -12.80
C ASN A 63 -16.16 -2.31 -13.45
N ILE A 64 -15.10 -2.49 -12.67
CA ILE A 64 -13.81 -3.06 -13.07
C ILE A 64 -13.78 -4.54 -12.73
N HIS A 65 -13.27 -5.36 -13.66
CA HIS A 65 -12.90 -6.74 -13.37
C HIS A 65 -11.50 -6.78 -12.77
N LEU A 66 -11.43 -6.92 -11.44
CA LEU A 66 -10.20 -6.92 -10.69
C LEU A 66 -9.59 -8.32 -10.66
N ILE A 67 -8.31 -8.44 -10.98
CA ILE A 67 -7.53 -9.68 -10.94
C ILE A 67 -6.40 -9.49 -9.95
N ILE A 68 -6.51 -10.08 -8.76
CA ILE A 68 -5.40 -10.09 -7.81
C ILE A 68 -4.54 -11.32 -8.14
N CYS A 69 -3.32 -11.09 -8.61
CA CYS A 69 -2.41 -12.16 -8.95
C CYS A 69 -2.02 -12.92 -7.67
N ASN A 70 -2.09 -14.25 -7.74
CA ASN A 70 -1.61 -15.08 -6.63
C ASN A 70 -0.09 -15.20 -6.73
N THR A 71 0.62 -14.58 -5.80
CA THR A 71 2.07 -14.46 -5.82
C THR A 71 2.68 -14.94 -4.52
N ASP A 72 3.87 -15.50 -4.62
CA ASP A 72 4.82 -15.60 -3.52
C ASP A 72 5.56 -14.26 -3.32
N GLU A 73 6.64 -14.24 -2.55
CA GLU A 73 7.47 -13.05 -2.42
C GLU A 73 8.10 -12.69 -3.79
N ILE A 74 7.99 -11.42 -4.17
CA ILE A 74 8.61 -10.88 -5.39
C ILE A 74 9.93 -10.23 -4.97
N VAL A 75 11.05 -10.79 -5.40
CA VAL A 75 12.38 -10.40 -4.94
C VAL A 75 13.21 -9.66 -5.99
N SER A 76 12.75 -9.61 -7.23
CA SER A 76 13.47 -8.97 -8.33
C SER A 76 12.53 -8.37 -9.39
N ALA A 77 13.09 -7.47 -10.21
CA ALA A 77 12.40 -6.93 -11.39
C ALA A 77 12.05 -8.03 -12.42
N ASP A 78 12.85 -9.08 -12.51
CA ASP A 78 12.59 -10.19 -13.44
C ASP A 78 11.36 -11.01 -12.99
N ASP A 79 11.22 -11.29 -11.68
CA ASP A 79 10.04 -11.97 -11.13
C ASP A 79 8.77 -11.15 -11.39
N GLU A 80 8.84 -9.84 -11.17
CA GLU A 80 7.72 -8.92 -11.40
C GLU A 80 7.35 -8.85 -12.88
N LYS A 81 8.37 -8.79 -13.76
CA LYS A 81 8.17 -8.75 -15.21
C LYS A 81 7.49 -10.02 -15.72
N GLU A 82 7.86 -11.20 -15.23
CA GLU A 82 7.23 -12.45 -15.63
C GLU A 82 5.72 -12.43 -15.31
N LEU A 83 5.32 -11.93 -14.15
CA LEU A 83 3.92 -11.76 -13.77
C LEU A 83 3.19 -10.75 -14.66
N ILE A 84 3.84 -9.63 -15.01
CA ILE A 84 3.28 -8.60 -15.91
C ILE A 84 3.06 -9.20 -17.30
N ASP A 85 4.07 -9.87 -17.86
CA ASP A 85 4.01 -10.47 -19.20
C ASP A 85 2.88 -11.52 -19.26
N GLU A 86 2.70 -12.34 -18.22
CA GLU A 86 1.58 -13.30 -18.13
C GLU A 86 0.21 -12.59 -18.17
N GLN A 87 0.07 -11.47 -17.46
CA GLN A 87 -1.20 -10.75 -17.44
C GLN A 87 -1.46 -9.97 -18.76
N LEU A 88 -0.42 -9.52 -19.45
CA LEU A 88 -0.55 -8.95 -20.78
C LEU A 88 -1.06 -10.00 -21.80
N GLU A 89 -0.60 -11.25 -21.72
CA GLU A 89 -1.14 -12.36 -22.52
C GLU A 89 -2.62 -12.67 -22.21
N ASN A 90 -3.08 -12.28 -21.02
CA ASN A 90 -4.47 -12.42 -20.58
C ASN A 90 -5.35 -11.19 -20.91
N ASP A 91 -4.93 -10.30 -21.81
CA ASP A 91 -5.64 -9.09 -22.23
C ASP A 91 -6.07 -8.17 -21.07
N VAL A 92 -5.16 -7.89 -20.13
CA VAL A 92 -5.38 -6.93 -19.04
C VAL A 92 -5.26 -5.50 -19.59
N ASP A 93 -6.17 -4.60 -19.19
CA ASP A 93 -6.20 -3.20 -19.65
C ASP A 93 -5.28 -2.28 -18.83
N ALA A 94 -4.94 -2.64 -17.58
CA ALA A 94 -4.09 -1.84 -16.70
C ALA A 94 -3.56 -2.63 -15.50
N PHE A 95 -2.57 -2.05 -14.82
CA PHE A 95 -1.89 -2.67 -13.67
C PHE A 95 -1.90 -1.77 -12.44
N ILE A 96 -1.97 -2.40 -11.27
CA ILE A 96 -1.71 -1.82 -9.96
C ILE A 96 -0.57 -2.62 -9.35
N ILE A 97 0.59 -1.99 -9.12
CA ILE A 97 1.84 -2.69 -8.83
C ILE A 97 2.44 -2.17 -7.51
N CYS A 98 2.73 -3.07 -6.58
CA CYS A 98 3.67 -2.80 -5.50
C CYS A 98 5.07 -3.18 -5.98
N PRO A 99 5.95 -2.21 -6.29
CA PRO A 99 7.17 -2.47 -7.06
C PRO A 99 8.13 -3.44 -6.37
N ALA A 100 8.81 -4.25 -7.17
CA ALA A 100 9.87 -5.14 -6.71
C ALA A 100 11.04 -4.33 -6.12
N PRO A 101 11.80 -4.89 -5.17
CA PRO A 101 13.00 -4.24 -4.64
C PRO A 101 14.11 -4.16 -5.72
N GLY A 102 15.05 -3.25 -5.51
CA GLY A 102 16.21 -3.06 -6.38
C GLY A 102 16.05 -2.03 -7.47
N THR A 103 17.17 -1.56 -8.02
CA THR A 103 17.22 -0.46 -8.98
C THR A 103 16.72 -0.82 -10.37
N ASP A 104 16.75 -2.10 -10.72
CA ASP A 104 16.40 -2.58 -12.06
C ASP A 104 14.89 -2.47 -12.34
N THR A 105 14.08 -2.43 -11.28
CA THR A 105 12.62 -2.27 -11.35
C THR A 105 12.22 -0.96 -12.05
N LYS A 106 12.97 0.13 -11.83
CA LYS A 106 12.71 1.40 -12.51
C LYS A 106 12.83 1.26 -14.04
N ASP A 107 13.86 0.58 -14.52
CA ASP A 107 14.10 0.42 -15.96
C ASP A 107 13.04 -0.50 -16.59
N MET A 108 12.62 -1.53 -15.89
CA MET A 108 11.53 -2.41 -16.30
C MET A 108 10.21 -1.64 -16.42
N LEU A 109 9.83 -0.85 -15.41
CA LEU A 109 8.62 -0.02 -15.43
C LEU A 109 8.69 1.08 -16.49
N ALA A 110 9.87 1.66 -16.74
CA ALA A 110 10.06 2.62 -17.82
C ALA A 110 9.83 2.00 -19.20
N SER A 111 10.17 0.72 -19.37
CA SER A 111 9.86 -0.03 -20.60
C SER A 111 8.35 -0.21 -20.79
N MET A 112 7.62 -0.56 -19.75
CA MET A 112 6.14 -0.63 -19.78
C MET A 112 5.51 0.72 -20.16
N GLN A 113 6.03 1.81 -19.58
CA GLN A 113 5.56 3.16 -19.91
C GLN A 113 5.83 3.53 -21.36
N ALA A 114 6.99 3.13 -21.92
CA ALA A 114 7.33 3.35 -23.34
C ALA A 114 6.42 2.53 -24.28
N GLU A 115 5.97 1.37 -23.86
CA GLU A 115 5.01 0.52 -24.57
C GLU A 115 3.57 1.00 -24.40
N LYS A 116 3.37 2.05 -23.59
CA LYS A 116 2.06 2.68 -23.26
C LYS A 116 1.13 1.81 -22.45
N GLU A 117 1.69 0.90 -21.67
CA GLU A 117 0.93 0.16 -20.68
C GLU A 117 0.46 1.10 -19.57
N THR A 118 -0.80 0.97 -19.19
CA THR A 118 -1.41 1.78 -18.12
C THR A 118 -1.12 1.15 -16.77
N PHE A 119 -0.42 1.86 -15.88
CA PHE A 119 -0.18 1.37 -14.53
C PHE A 119 -0.09 2.48 -13.49
N VAL A 120 -0.30 2.13 -12.22
CA VAL A 120 0.00 2.93 -11.04
C VAL A 120 0.81 2.11 -10.05
N LEU A 121 1.76 2.75 -9.38
CA LEU A 121 2.50 2.16 -8.27
C LEU A 121 1.76 2.43 -6.95
N ILE A 122 1.80 1.45 -6.07
CA ILE A 122 1.14 1.56 -4.76
C ILE A 122 2.12 1.32 -3.62
N THR A 123 1.81 1.92 -2.46
CA THR A 123 2.57 1.85 -1.20
C THR A 123 3.94 2.50 -1.22
N GLU A 124 4.63 2.48 -2.34
CA GLU A 124 5.98 3.03 -2.54
C GLU A 124 6.23 3.36 -4.01
N ASP A 125 7.26 4.15 -4.29
CA ASP A 125 7.80 4.38 -5.64
C ASP A 125 8.85 3.30 -5.98
N ALA A 126 9.26 3.18 -7.24
CA ALA A 126 10.37 2.31 -7.57
C ALA A 126 11.66 2.81 -6.91
N TYR A 127 12.45 1.88 -6.41
CA TYR A 127 13.66 2.19 -5.67
C TYR A 127 14.74 2.84 -6.56
N MET A 128 15.38 3.86 -6.01
CA MET A 128 16.55 4.52 -6.60
C MET A 128 17.63 4.72 -5.54
N THR A 129 18.87 4.63 -5.95
CA THR A 129 20.01 4.89 -5.06
C THR A 129 20.17 6.37 -4.70
N ASP A 130 19.61 7.27 -5.49
CA ASP A 130 19.60 8.71 -5.22
C ASP A 130 18.24 9.13 -4.67
N ASP A 131 18.20 9.47 -3.38
CA ASP A 131 16.99 9.83 -2.63
C ASP A 131 16.35 11.15 -3.06
N THR A 132 16.95 11.90 -3.97
CA THR A 132 16.53 13.27 -4.28
C THR A 132 15.60 13.37 -5.48
N GLU A 133 15.43 12.30 -6.24
CA GLU A 133 14.61 12.30 -7.45
C GLU A 133 13.43 11.33 -7.33
N SER A 134 12.24 11.81 -7.71
CA SER A 134 11.09 10.95 -7.99
C SER A 134 11.30 10.25 -9.34
N THR A 135 10.84 9.00 -9.47
CA THR A 135 10.89 8.29 -10.75
C THR A 135 10.04 8.94 -11.83
N GLY A 136 9.06 9.76 -11.42
CA GLY A 136 8.05 10.35 -12.30
C GLY A 136 6.89 9.42 -12.66
N PHE A 137 6.88 8.20 -12.12
CA PHE A 137 5.72 7.31 -12.23
C PHE A 137 4.56 7.81 -11.37
N VAL A 138 3.35 7.41 -11.72
CA VAL A 138 2.16 7.71 -10.91
C VAL A 138 2.14 6.79 -9.71
N THR A 139 2.11 7.37 -8.52
CA THR A 139 2.14 6.64 -7.25
C THR A 139 0.91 6.95 -6.39
N ILE A 140 0.37 5.94 -5.73
CA ILE A 140 -0.67 6.09 -4.71
C ILE A 140 -0.13 5.44 -3.45
N LYS A 141 0.42 6.28 -2.56
CA LYS A 141 1.24 5.83 -1.43
C LYS A 141 1.17 6.81 -0.26
N PRO A 142 1.52 6.37 0.95
CA PRO A 142 1.76 7.31 2.04
C PRO A 142 3.09 8.05 1.84
N ASP A 143 3.30 9.13 2.55
CA ASP A 143 4.64 9.71 2.71
C ASP A 143 5.50 8.79 3.60
N ASN A 144 6.32 7.95 2.96
CA ASN A 144 7.18 6.99 3.65
C ASN A 144 8.24 7.67 4.54
N TYR A 145 8.76 8.82 4.14
CA TYR A 145 9.65 9.60 5.01
C TYR A 145 8.91 10.06 6.26
N GLN A 146 7.69 10.58 6.12
CA GLN A 146 6.89 11.04 7.22
C GLN A 146 6.48 9.89 8.18
N ILE A 147 6.29 8.68 7.67
CA ILE A 147 6.09 7.47 8.50
C ILE A 147 7.28 7.28 9.44
N GLY A 148 8.50 7.25 8.90
CA GLY A 148 9.72 7.08 9.70
C GLY A 148 9.95 8.23 10.67
N TYR A 149 9.77 9.47 10.21
CA TYR A 149 9.88 10.67 11.04
C TYR A 149 8.88 10.64 12.21
N THR A 150 7.64 10.27 11.93
CA THR A 150 6.59 10.14 12.94
C THR A 150 6.96 9.06 13.96
N LEU A 151 7.45 7.91 13.52
CA LEU A 151 7.88 6.83 14.43
C LEU A 151 8.99 7.31 15.37
N GLY A 152 10.01 8.00 14.86
CA GLY A 152 11.07 8.60 15.68
C GLY A 152 10.53 9.62 16.68
N ARG A 153 9.57 10.47 16.27
CA ARG A 153 8.91 11.42 17.17
C ARG A 153 8.10 10.72 18.28
N GLN A 154 7.53 9.54 18.02
CA GLN A 154 6.83 8.77 19.05
C GLN A 154 7.81 8.18 20.08
N ILE A 155 8.96 7.69 19.66
CA ILE A 155 10.03 7.24 20.56
C ILE A 155 10.44 8.38 21.49
N ILE A 156 10.73 9.58 20.94
CA ILE A 156 11.12 10.75 21.70
C ILE A 156 10.02 11.19 22.69
N LYS A 157 8.76 11.18 22.26
CA LYS A 157 7.62 11.61 23.09
C LYS A 157 7.37 10.68 24.27
N ASN A 158 7.60 9.39 24.09
CA ASN A 158 7.33 8.37 25.11
C ASN A 158 8.47 8.21 26.11
N ASP A 159 9.65 8.75 25.81
CA ASP A 159 10.78 8.78 26.74
C ASP A 159 10.67 10.00 27.68
N THR A 160 10.33 9.74 28.93
CA THR A 160 10.15 10.79 29.96
C THR A 160 11.43 11.52 30.32
N ASP A 161 12.59 10.89 30.13
CA ASP A 161 13.91 11.42 30.48
C ASP A 161 14.60 12.13 29.32
N LYS A 162 13.94 12.24 28.16
CA LYS A 162 14.49 12.54 26.85
C LYS A 162 15.42 11.43 26.35
N PRO A 163 15.49 11.16 25.05
CA PRO A 163 16.30 10.06 24.50
C PRO A 163 17.81 10.36 24.50
N ASP A 164 18.30 11.10 25.51
CA ASP A 164 19.69 11.49 25.61
C ASP A 164 20.57 10.28 26.03
N GLY A 165 21.52 9.93 25.16
CA GLY A 165 22.38 8.75 25.36
C GLY A 165 21.71 7.42 25.04
N LYS A 166 20.50 7.43 24.42
CA LYS A 166 19.74 6.24 24.06
C LYS A 166 20.19 5.66 22.73
N LYS A 167 20.09 4.33 22.63
CA LYS A 167 20.46 3.55 21.45
C LYS A 167 19.23 2.99 20.76
N VAL A 168 19.23 3.07 19.44
CA VAL A 168 18.14 2.58 18.58
C VAL A 168 18.69 1.54 17.61
N GLY A 169 17.98 0.41 17.50
CA GLY A 169 18.14 -0.54 16.42
C GLY A 169 16.98 -0.43 15.44
N VAL A 170 17.24 -0.64 14.17
CA VAL A 170 16.23 -0.61 13.12
C VAL A 170 16.14 -1.97 12.44
N ILE A 171 14.91 -2.44 12.19
CA ILE A 171 14.66 -3.63 11.40
C ILE A 171 13.83 -3.26 10.18
N VAL A 172 14.25 -3.79 9.05
CA VAL A 172 13.61 -3.63 7.73
C VAL A 172 13.29 -5.01 7.19
N GLY A 173 12.04 -5.27 6.82
CA GLY A 173 11.61 -6.53 6.23
C GLY A 173 12.04 -6.65 4.78
N ARG A 174 11.75 -5.65 3.95
CA ARG A 174 12.17 -5.60 2.53
C ARG A 174 13.21 -4.52 2.34
N ALA A 175 14.46 -4.92 2.13
CA ALA A 175 15.56 -4.01 1.81
C ALA A 175 15.49 -3.53 0.34
N GLU A 176 16.20 -2.46 0.03
CA GLU A 176 16.29 -1.90 -1.33
C GLU A 176 14.93 -1.54 -1.93
N THR A 177 14.03 -0.98 -1.09
CA THR A 177 12.77 -0.38 -1.52
C THR A 177 12.74 1.11 -1.14
N GLU A 178 11.94 1.90 -1.87
CA GLU A 178 11.75 3.32 -1.54
C GLU A 178 11.22 3.49 -0.13
N ALA A 179 10.23 2.68 0.25
CA ALA A 179 9.64 2.74 1.57
C ALA A 179 10.66 2.49 2.69
N SER A 180 11.52 1.47 2.53
CA SER A 180 12.50 1.13 3.57
C SER A 180 13.53 2.24 3.77
N VAL A 181 14.07 2.79 2.70
CA VAL A 181 15.10 3.85 2.73
C VAL A 181 14.49 5.15 3.26
N SER A 182 13.35 5.57 2.74
CA SER A 182 12.67 6.80 3.17
C SER A 182 12.26 6.75 4.63
N ARG A 183 11.74 5.61 5.12
CA ARG A 183 11.37 5.44 6.54
C ARG A 183 12.58 5.49 7.45
N VAL A 184 13.68 4.81 7.12
CA VAL A 184 14.92 4.85 7.92
C VAL A 184 15.49 6.27 7.97
N LYS A 185 15.49 6.98 6.83
CA LYS A 185 15.91 8.39 6.77
C LYS A 185 15.04 9.28 7.65
N GLY A 186 13.71 9.17 7.52
CA GLY A 186 12.77 9.95 8.35
C GLY A 186 12.98 9.71 9.85
N LEU A 187 13.15 8.45 10.27
CA LEU A 187 13.45 8.09 11.65
C LEU A 187 14.75 8.75 12.12
N THR A 188 15.81 8.66 11.33
CA THR A 188 17.12 9.23 11.65
C THR A 188 17.04 10.76 11.81
N ASP A 189 16.35 11.42 10.88
CA ASP A 189 16.16 12.87 10.91
C ASP A 189 15.31 13.32 12.11
N ALA A 190 14.37 12.49 12.57
CA ALA A 190 13.58 12.79 13.78
C ALA A 190 14.44 12.89 15.04
N PHE A 191 15.58 12.20 15.08
CA PHE A 191 16.53 12.27 16.21
C PHE A 191 17.51 13.44 16.12
N ALA A 192 17.47 14.25 15.05
CA ALA A 192 18.32 15.42 14.93
C ALA A 192 18.12 16.38 16.12
N GLY A 193 19.21 16.73 16.79
CA GLY A 193 19.18 17.57 18.00
C GLY A 193 18.96 16.81 19.32
N TYR A 194 18.81 15.51 19.28
CA TYR A 194 18.84 14.61 20.44
C TYR A 194 20.11 13.75 20.39
N ASN A 195 20.67 13.45 21.57
CA ASN A 195 21.81 12.52 21.66
C ASN A 195 21.27 11.07 21.65
N CYS A 196 20.70 10.68 20.49
CA CYS A 196 20.13 9.36 20.26
C CYS A 196 20.89 8.72 19.09
N GLU A 197 21.45 7.52 19.31
CA GLU A 197 22.32 6.85 18.36
C GLU A 197 21.60 5.71 17.65
N LEU A 198 21.58 5.74 16.31
CA LEU A 198 21.23 4.59 15.50
C LEU A 198 22.44 3.63 15.46
N VAL A 199 22.37 2.53 16.23
CA VAL A 199 23.49 1.61 16.43
C VAL A 199 23.61 0.60 15.31
N TRP A 200 22.48 0.06 14.83
CA TRP A 200 22.43 -0.92 13.75
C TRP A 200 21.13 -0.85 12.97
N THR A 201 21.23 -1.24 11.69
CA THR A 201 20.08 -1.56 10.83
C THR A 201 20.21 -3.01 10.41
N TYR A 202 19.18 -3.81 10.67
CA TYR A 202 19.10 -5.21 10.30
C TYR A 202 18.06 -5.41 9.21
N ASN A 203 18.49 -5.99 8.09
CA ASN A 203 17.60 -6.39 7.02
C ASN A 203 17.15 -7.83 7.24
N GLN A 204 15.85 -8.05 7.33
CA GLN A 204 15.29 -9.38 7.49
C GLN A 204 15.53 -10.18 6.20
N ASN A 205 16.18 -11.30 6.33
CA ASN A 205 16.43 -12.21 5.21
C ASN A 205 15.57 -13.46 5.39
N SER A 206 14.88 -13.89 4.35
CA SER A 206 14.14 -15.14 4.33
C SER A 206 15.05 -16.33 4.70
N GLY A 207 14.58 -17.18 5.59
CA GLY A 207 15.27 -18.39 6.02
C GLY A 207 16.22 -18.27 7.20
N LYS A 208 16.40 -17.09 7.79
CA LYS A 208 17.12 -16.89 9.06
C LYS A 208 16.14 -16.59 10.18
N ASP A 209 16.46 -17.07 11.39
CA ASP A 209 15.73 -16.70 12.60
C ASP A 209 16.09 -15.25 12.97
N THR A 210 15.27 -14.32 12.49
CA THR A 210 15.44 -12.88 12.71
C THR A 210 15.56 -12.54 14.19
N CYS A 211 14.77 -13.19 15.05
CA CYS A 211 14.77 -12.91 16.48
C CYS A 211 16.11 -13.24 17.12
N LYS A 212 16.70 -14.40 16.81
CA LYS A 212 18.03 -14.79 17.28
C LYS A 212 19.13 -13.91 16.70
N ALA A 213 19.02 -13.54 15.43
CA ALA A 213 19.98 -12.66 14.79
C ALA A 213 20.01 -11.30 15.50
N VAL A 214 18.85 -10.69 15.68
CA VAL A 214 18.71 -9.39 16.37
C VAL A 214 19.15 -9.47 17.82
N ASP A 215 18.81 -10.54 18.56
CA ASP A 215 19.23 -10.72 19.95
C ASP A 215 20.76 -10.85 20.12
N SER A 216 21.45 -11.27 19.06
CA SER A 216 22.91 -11.33 19.02
C SER A 216 23.60 -9.98 18.80
N LEU A 217 22.86 -8.95 18.33
CA LEU A 217 23.38 -7.62 18.08
C LEU A 217 23.66 -6.86 19.39
N GLU A 218 24.25 -5.68 19.25
CA GLU A 218 24.44 -4.77 20.37
C GLU A 218 23.10 -4.43 21.04
N ALA A 219 23.09 -4.40 22.38
CA ALA A 219 21.90 -4.03 23.13
C ALA A 219 21.50 -2.58 22.85
N VAL A 220 20.21 -2.35 22.63
CA VAL A 220 19.63 -1.04 22.37
C VAL A 220 18.47 -0.77 23.34
N ASP A 221 18.11 0.50 23.51
CA ASP A 221 16.95 0.89 24.33
C ASP A 221 15.65 0.74 23.53
N TYR A 222 15.69 1.02 22.23
CA TYR A 222 14.53 0.99 21.35
C TYR A 222 14.81 0.19 20.09
N ILE A 223 13.81 -0.55 19.61
CA ILE A 223 13.82 -1.19 18.30
C ILE A 223 12.68 -0.60 17.48
N ALA A 224 12.99 -0.07 16.30
CA ALA A 224 12.06 0.46 15.35
C ALA A 224 11.90 -0.51 14.16
N ALA A 225 10.72 -1.10 14.02
CA ALA A 225 10.36 -1.95 12.86
C ALA A 225 9.76 -1.08 11.76
N MET A 226 10.36 -1.09 10.58
CA MET A 226 10.00 -0.20 9.48
C MET A 226 8.83 -0.70 8.63
N ASP A 227 8.37 -1.92 8.86
CA ASP A 227 7.25 -2.53 8.14
C ASP A 227 6.54 -3.60 8.99
N THR A 228 5.38 -4.02 8.51
CA THR A 228 4.50 -4.97 9.20
C THR A 228 5.18 -6.32 9.43
N GLU A 229 5.93 -6.83 8.48
CA GLU A 229 6.57 -8.15 8.59
C GLU A 229 7.64 -8.17 9.69
N ALA A 230 8.50 -7.15 9.69
CA ALA A 230 9.51 -6.95 10.72
C ALA A 230 8.87 -6.80 12.11
N LEU A 231 7.80 -6.00 12.21
CA LEU A 231 7.09 -5.76 13.47
C LEU A 231 6.42 -7.03 14.01
N ASP A 232 5.72 -7.76 13.16
CA ASP A 232 5.02 -8.99 13.53
C ASP A 232 5.99 -10.06 14.01
N THR A 233 7.14 -10.18 13.33
CA THR A 233 8.20 -11.13 13.70
C THR A 233 8.82 -10.80 15.06
N LEU A 234 9.12 -9.53 15.32
CA LEU A 234 9.69 -9.08 16.59
C LEU A 234 8.71 -9.24 17.74
N GLY A 235 7.49 -8.79 17.54
CA GLY A 235 6.47 -8.73 18.58
C GLY A 235 6.09 -10.11 19.12
N GLU A 236 6.06 -11.14 18.26
CA GLU A 236 5.79 -12.52 18.68
C GLU A 236 6.77 -13.03 19.73
N ASN A 237 8.00 -12.59 19.65
CA ASN A 237 9.09 -13.07 20.50
C ASN A 237 9.46 -12.10 21.64
N ALA A 238 8.76 -10.98 21.77
CA ALA A 238 9.08 -9.94 22.76
C ALA A 238 9.02 -10.45 24.22
N GLU A 239 8.21 -11.47 24.52
CA GLU A 239 8.10 -12.06 25.86
C GLU A 239 9.13 -13.13 26.19
N ASN A 240 9.83 -13.64 25.22
CA ASN A 240 10.73 -14.78 25.38
C ASN A 240 12.11 -14.38 25.94
N GLY A 241 12.24 -13.15 26.46
CA GLY A 241 13.49 -12.62 26.99
C GLY A 241 14.47 -12.13 25.92
N TYR A 242 14.00 -12.08 24.67
CA TYR A 242 14.77 -11.50 23.56
C TYR A 242 14.90 -9.98 23.68
N TYR A 243 15.83 -9.43 22.92
CA TYR A 243 16.04 -7.98 22.72
C TYR A 243 16.48 -7.25 23.99
N LYS A 244 16.90 -7.96 25.05
CA LYS A 244 17.52 -7.41 26.27
C LYS A 244 16.74 -6.29 26.93
N GLY A 245 15.42 -6.30 26.77
CA GLY A 245 14.49 -5.32 27.36
C GLY A 245 14.23 -4.08 26.51
N ALA A 246 14.67 -4.05 25.26
CA ALA A 246 14.35 -2.96 24.35
C ALA A 246 12.84 -2.79 24.13
N GLU A 247 12.38 -1.55 24.09
CA GLU A 247 11.00 -1.22 23.72
C GLU A 247 10.83 -1.23 22.21
N ILE A 248 9.73 -1.84 21.72
CA ILE A 248 9.47 -2.01 20.28
C ILE A 248 8.45 -0.99 19.82
N TYR A 249 8.77 -0.30 18.75
CA TYR A 249 7.92 0.64 18.00
C TYR A 249 7.89 0.20 16.54
N GLY A 250 6.79 0.45 15.82
CA GLY A 250 6.82 0.03 14.42
C GLY A 250 5.67 0.49 13.53
N VAL A 251 5.85 0.19 12.28
CA VAL A 251 4.85 0.33 11.22
C VAL A 251 4.12 -1.00 11.09
N GLY A 252 2.78 -1.00 11.17
CA GLY A 252 2.03 -2.24 11.08
C GLY A 252 0.60 -2.04 10.61
N THR A 253 0.14 -2.93 9.73
CA THR A 253 -1.21 -2.91 9.14
C THR A 253 -1.96 -4.22 9.39
N SER A 254 -1.30 -5.24 9.97
CA SER A 254 -1.90 -6.55 10.21
C SER A 254 -2.71 -6.59 11.50
N MET A 255 -3.69 -7.50 11.56
CA MET A 255 -4.41 -7.83 12.80
C MET A 255 -3.46 -8.30 13.91
N LYS A 256 -2.34 -8.92 13.54
CA LYS A 256 -1.31 -9.36 14.46
C LYS A 256 -0.59 -8.16 15.09
N SER A 257 -0.21 -7.15 14.30
CA SER A 257 0.35 -5.90 14.83
C SER A 257 -0.58 -5.23 15.83
N VAL A 258 -1.90 -5.20 15.54
CA VAL A 258 -2.92 -4.67 16.45
C VAL A 258 -2.98 -5.48 17.75
N ALA A 259 -2.98 -6.80 17.68
CA ALA A 259 -2.97 -7.67 18.87
C ALA A 259 -1.68 -7.47 19.70
N LEU A 260 -0.53 -7.29 19.07
CA LEU A 260 0.73 -7.01 19.76
C LEU A 260 0.68 -5.68 20.54
N LEU A 261 0.01 -4.67 19.98
CA LEU A 261 -0.24 -3.40 20.68
C LEU A 261 -1.17 -3.59 21.87
N ASP A 262 -2.26 -4.32 21.73
CA ASP A 262 -3.20 -4.61 22.83
C ASP A 262 -2.53 -5.38 23.98
N TYR A 263 -1.67 -6.33 23.66
CA TYR A 263 -0.88 -7.06 24.67
C TYR A 263 0.35 -6.30 25.22
N ASN A 264 0.52 -5.01 24.88
CA ASN A 264 1.70 -4.19 25.28
C ASN A 264 3.05 -4.77 24.86
N LYS A 265 3.10 -5.55 23.78
CA LYS A 265 4.36 -6.06 23.21
C LYS A 265 5.10 -4.97 22.44
N ILE A 266 4.34 -4.03 21.92
CA ILE A 266 4.81 -2.85 21.20
C ILE A 266 4.19 -1.60 21.81
N LYS A 267 4.82 -0.45 21.63
CA LYS A 267 4.41 0.81 22.28
C LYS A 267 3.42 1.65 21.48
N CYS A 268 3.56 1.66 20.19
CA CYS A 268 2.63 2.29 19.27
C CYS A 268 2.74 1.67 17.88
N LEU A 269 1.70 1.91 17.06
CA LEU A 269 1.70 1.63 15.64
C LEU A 269 1.68 2.95 14.86
N VAL A 270 2.48 3.04 13.79
CA VAL A 270 2.26 3.99 12.72
C VAL A 270 1.63 3.22 11.56
N VAL A 271 0.41 3.58 11.20
CA VAL A 271 -0.42 2.81 10.26
C VAL A 271 -0.72 3.67 9.04
N PRO A 272 -0.27 3.30 7.82
CA PRO A 272 -0.74 3.91 6.59
C PRO A 272 -2.17 3.47 6.27
N ASP A 273 -2.95 4.33 5.61
CA ASP A 273 -4.32 4.03 5.18
C ASP A 273 -4.34 3.11 3.96
N GLY A 274 -4.18 1.81 4.20
CA GLY A 274 -4.17 0.80 3.14
C GLY A 274 -5.48 0.78 2.33
N TYR A 275 -6.63 0.99 2.99
CA TYR A 275 -7.91 1.01 2.29
C TYR A 275 -7.98 2.15 1.27
N SER A 276 -7.61 3.37 1.65
CA SER A 276 -7.59 4.51 0.73
C SER A 276 -6.60 4.30 -0.41
N ILE A 277 -5.42 3.73 -0.14
CA ILE A 277 -4.46 3.36 -1.20
C ILE A 277 -5.12 2.43 -2.22
N GLY A 278 -5.75 1.35 -1.77
CA GLY A 278 -6.41 0.40 -2.67
C GLY A 278 -7.59 1.03 -3.43
N TYR A 279 -8.43 1.80 -2.73
CA TYR A 279 -9.60 2.43 -3.33
C TYR A 279 -9.22 3.44 -4.42
N GLU A 280 -8.30 4.37 -4.13
CA GLU A 280 -7.88 5.41 -5.07
C GLU A 280 -7.09 4.82 -6.25
N SER A 281 -6.37 3.72 -6.07
CA SER A 281 -5.65 3.06 -7.17
C SER A 281 -6.58 2.59 -8.28
N VAL A 282 -7.65 1.88 -7.93
CA VAL A 282 -8.66 1.46 -8.92
C VAL A 282 -9.44 2.66 -9.46
N ASN A 283 -9.75 3.65 -8.61
CA ASN A 283 -10.48 4.84 -9.00
C ASN A 283 -9.71 5.68 -10.05
N GLU A 284 -8.40 5.83 -9.90
CA GLU A 284 -7.54 6.52 -10.89
C GLU A 284 -7.46 5.73 -12.21
N ILE A 285 -7.21 4.42 -12.15
CA ILE A 285 -7.22 3.55 -13.34
C ILE A 285 -8.57 3.60 -14.06
N ALA A 286 -9.68 3.53 -13.32
CA ALA A 286 -11.02 3.59 -13.92
C ALA A 286 -11.31 4.92 -14.62
N LYS A 287 -10.81 6.05 -14.07
CA LYS A 287 -10.90 7.37 -14.71
C LYS A 287 -10.11 7.42 -16.01
N GLU A 288 -8.89 6.87 -16.04
CA GLU A 288 -8.04 6.81 -17.23
C GLU A 288 -8.69 5.95 -18.32
N LEU A 289 -9.10 4.73 -17.98
CA LEU A 289 -9.72 3.81 -18.93
C LEU A 289 -11.09 4.27 -19.43
N GLY A 290 -11.80 5.07 -18.63
CA GLY A 290 -13.16 5.56 -18.94
C GLY A 290 -13.23 6.94 -19.58
N ARG A 291 -12.16 7.74 -19.60
CA ARG A 291 -12.17 9.15 -20.03
C ARG A 291 -11.04 9.47 -21.00
N PRO A 292 -11.33 9.70 -22.29
CA PRO A 292 -10.31 9.83 -23.35
C PRO A 292 -9.23 10.90 -23.19
N LEU A 293 -9.35 11.83 -22.26
CA LEU A 293 -8.39 12.92 -22.03
C LEU A 293 -7.98 13.01 -20.55
N TYR A 294 -8.23 11.97 -19.79
CA TYR A 294 -7.80 11.92 -18.41
C TYR A 294 -6.31 11.54 -18.37
N THR A 295 -5.61 12.04 -17.41
CA THR A 295 -4.23 11.64 -17.10
C THR A 295 -4.18 11.21 -15.65
N LEU A 296 -3.61 10.06 -15.38
CA LEU A 296 -3.40 9.51 -14.04
C LEU A 296 -2.71 10.53 -13.12
N LYS A 297 -3.09 10.52 -11.85
CA LYS A 297 -2.55 11.42 -10.83
C LYS A 297 -2.03 10.64 -9.64
N SER A 298 -0.91 11.09 -9.11
CA SER A 298 -0.40 10.59 -7.84
C SER A 298 -1.24 11.10 -6.67
N HIS A 299 -1.40 10.25 -5.65
CA HIS A 299 -2.08 10.55 -4.41
C HIS A 299 -1.18 10.19 -3.23
N GLU A 300 -1.16 11.06 -2.23
CA GLU A 300 -0.51 10.80 -0.96
C GLU A 300 -1.60 10.49 0.08
N GLU A 301 -1.52 9.30 0.66
CA GLU A 301 -2.53 8.81 1.58
C GLU A 301 -2.13 9.02 3.04
N ALA A 302 -3.14 9.15 3.90
CA ALA A 302 -2.96 9.48 5.30
C ALA A 302 -2.22 8.38 6.08
N ILE A 303 -1.57 8.81 7.18
CA ILE A 303 -0.99 7.93 8.19
C ILE A 303 -1.61 8.23 9.55
N ARG A 304 -1.73 7.23 10.41
CA ARG A 304 -2.19 7.39 11.79
C ARG A 304 -1.22 6.78 12.79
N VAL A 305 -1.13 7.43 13.96
CA VAL A 305 -0.46 6.85 15.12
C VAL A 305 -1.52 6.30 16.04
N ILE A 306 -1.39 5.02 16.40
CA ILE A 306 -2.34 4.31 17.24
C ILE A 306 -1.60 3.81 18.49
N TYR A 307 -2.14 4.15 19.65
CA TYR A 307 -1.74 3.63 20.93
C TYR A 307 -2.77 2.63 21.46
N LYS A 308 -2.38 1.84 22.44
CA LYS A 308 -3.29 0.87 23.06
C LYS A 308 -4.61 1.47 23.51
N ASP A 309 -4.57 2.64 24.15
CA ASP A 309 -5.77 3.30 24.68
C ASP A 309 -6.73 3.78 23.57
N ASP A 310 -6.23 3.91 22.34
CA ASP A 310 -7.01 4.35 21.18
C ASP A 310 -7.69 3.18 20.44
N LEU A 311 -7.25 1.92 20.68
CA LEU A 311 -7.65 0.75 19.88
C LEU A 311 -9.16 0.55 19.77
N PHE A 312 -9.89 0.82 20.84
CA PHE A 312 -11.34 0.58 20.93
C PHE A 312 -12.16 1.86 20.75
N SER A 313 -11.55 2.94 20.25
CA SER A 313 -12.29 4.13 19.83
C SER A 313 -12.99 3.87 18.50
N GLU A 314 -14.22 4.41 18.34
CA GLU A 314 -14.99 4.27 17.09
C GLU A 314 -14.20 4.76 15.86
N GLU A 315 -13.36 5.79 16.04
CA GLU A 315 -12.53 6.35 14.96
C GLU A 315 -11.42 5.39 14.55
N THR A 316 -10.74 4.76 15.52
CA THR A 316 -9.67 3.78 15.24
C THR A 316 -10.24 2.49 14.67
N GLU A 317 -11.37 2.01 15.21
CA GLU A 317 -12.05 0.83 14.67
C GLU A 317 -12.46 1.04 13.22
N ARG A 318 -13.03 2.20 12.89
CA ARG A 318 -13.33 2.55 11.49
C ARG A 318 -12.09 2.59 10.62
N PHE A 319 -11.00 3.15 11.11
CA PHE A 319 -9.77 3.26 10.34
C PHE A 319 -9.11 1.90 10.11
N LEU A 320 -9.10 1.03 11.11
CA LEU A 320 -8.49 -0.30 11.01
C LEU A 320 -9.39 -1.33 10.31
N TYR A 321 -10.72 -1.21 10.47
CA TYR A 321 -11.68 -2.24 10.06
C TYR A 321 -12.84 -1.70 9.22
N SER A 322 -12.78 -0.49 8.66
CA SER A 322 -13.88 0.17 7.94
C SER A 322 -14.20 -0.48 6.59
N TYR A 323 -14.49 -1.75 6.63
CA TYR A 323 -14.72 -2.58 5.45
C TYR A 323 -16.14 -3.19 5.45
N GLU A 324 -16.97 -2.79 6.39
CA GLU A 324 -18.38 -3.19 6.46
C GLU A 324 -19.33 -2.08 5.96
#